data_e61ae18ba96a710012b2361a9a7f5f33
#
_entry.id   e61ae18ba96a710012b2361a9a7f5f33
#
_cell.length_a   1.000
_cell.length_b   1.000
_cell.length_c   1.000
_cell.angle_alpha   90.00
_cell.angle_beta   90.00
_cell.angle_gamma   90.00
#
_symmetry.space_group_name_H-M   'P 1'
#
loop_
_entity.id
_entity.type
_entity.pdbx_description
1 polymer ?
#
loop_
_entity_poly.entity_id
_entity_poly.type
_entity_poly.pdbx_seq_one_letter_code
_entity_poly.pdbx_strand_id
1 'polypeptide(L)'
;MIERLARHLDAAVAGPIKPGVSLELTLTHAQLAARLGTVRELIARAFSELEKTGVISRDRSRVVIRDPARLAALARGDDDATRGSDRVTYYKS
;
A
#
# COMPACT_ATOMS: atom_id res chain seq x y z
N MET A 1 8.03 1.39 3.89
CA MET A 1 7.15 2.38 3.23
C MET A 1 5.83 1.79 2.74
N ILE A 2 5.85 0.58 2.23
CA ILE A 2 4.63 -0.07 1.76
C ILE A 2 3.57 -0.14 2.86
N GLU A 3 3.97 -0.49 4.07
CA GLU A 3 3.04 -0.57 5.19
C GLU A 3 2.37 0.78 5.45
N ARG A 4 3.14 1.86 5.43
CA ARG A 4 2.58 3.19 5.68
C ARG A 4 1.62 3.61 4.59
N LEU A 5 2.00 3.34 3.34
CA LEU A 5 1.14 3.68 2.21
C LEU A 5 -0.13 2.83 2.25
N ALA A 6 0.00 1.54 2.53
CA ALA A 6 -1.15 0.65 2.62
C ALA A 6 -2.11 1.12 3.72
N ARG A 7 -1.56 1.54 4.85
CA ARG A 7 -2.38 2.05 5.95
C ARG A 7 -3.11 3.31 5.55
N HIS A 8 -2.44 4.19 4.82
CA HIS A 8 -3.06 5.41 4.34
C HIS A 8 -4.21 5.11 3.38
N LEU A 9 -3.97 4.19 2.43
CA LEU A 9 -5.00 3.82 1.46
C LEU A 9 -6.19 3.13 2.13
N ASP A 10 -5.90 2.24 3.06
CA ASP A 10 -6.94 1.53 3.79
C ASP A 10 -7.82 2.51 4.58
N ALA A 11 -7.20 3.47 5.23
CA ALA A 11 -7.92 4.46 6.01
C ALA A 11 -8.69 5.46 5.14
N ALA A 12 -8.25 5.67 3.90
CA ALA A 12 -8.88 6.63 3.01
C ALA A 12 -10.20 6.13 2.43
N VAL A 13 -10.42 4.82 2.45
CA VAL A 13 -11.65 4.24 1.94
C VAL A 13 -12.72 4.32 3.01
N ALA A 14 -13.85 4.95 2.67
CA ALA A 14 -14.97 5.03 3.60
C ALA A 14 -15.77 3.74 3.55
N GLY A 15 -15.97 3.12 4.70
CA GLY A 15 -16.77 1.91 4.81
C GLY A 15 -15.99 0.65 4.45
N PRO A 16 -16.69 -0.48 4.31
CA PRO A 16 -16.05 -1.76 4.03
C PRO A 16 -15.37 -1.76 2.67
N ILE A 17 -14.17 -2.30 2.62
CA ILE A 17 -13.44 -2.40 1.36
C ILE A 17 -13.79 -3.69 0.67
N LYS A 18 -14.20 -3.57 -0.59
CA LYS A 18 -14.53 -4.71 -1.45
C LYS A 18 -13.61 -4.70 -2.65
N PRO A 19 -13.40 -5.85 -3.31
CA PRO A 19 -12.61 -5.85 -4.54
C PRO A 19 -13.23 -4.90 -5.56
N GLY A 20 -12.38 -4.10 -6.19
CA GLY A 20 -12.83 -3.14 -7.19
C GLY A 20 -13.21 -1.78 -6.65
N VAL A 21 -13.18 -1.58 -5.33
CA VAL A 21 -13.40 -0.24 -4.78
C VAL A 21 -12.30 0.68 -5.25
N SER A 22 -12.69 1.86 -5.71
CA SER A 22 -11.71 2.85 -6.14
C SER A 22 -11.75 4.06 -5.24
N LEU A 23 -10.61 4.71 -5.12
CA LEU A 23 -10.55 5.98 -4.43
C LEU A 23 -9.74 6.96 -5.26
N GLU A 24 -10.10 8.22 -5.17
CA GLU A 24 -9.43 9.26 -5.91
C GLU A 24 -8.28 9.79 -5.09
N LEU A 25 -7.09 9.88 -5.71
CA LEU A 25 -5.94 10.45 -5.05
C LEU A 25 -6.02 11.95 -5.13
N THR A 26 -6.20 12.58 -3.99
CA THR A 26 -6.26 14.05 -3.91
C THR A 26 -4.91 14.65 -3.58
N LEU A 27 -3.94 13.81 -3.26
CA LEU A 27 -2.59 14.27 -2.92
C LEU A 27 -1.62 13.79 -3.98
N THR A 28 -0.65 14.64 -4.30
CA THR A 28 0.45 14.25 -5.18
C THR A 28 1.40 13.33 -4.40
N HIS A 29 2.31 12.67 -5.11
CA HIS A 29 3.32 11.85 -4.45
C HIS A 29 4.16 12.67 -3.47
N ALA A 30 4.46 13.92 -3.84
CA ALA A 30 5.23 14.79 -2.94
C ALA A 30 4.44 15.13 -1.68
N GLN A 31 3.15 15.38 -1.83
CA GLN A 31 2.30 15.66 -0.68
C GLN A 31 2.14 14.43 0.23
N LEU A 32 1.99 13.26 -0.38
CA LEU A 32 1.94 12.02 0.39
C LEU A 32 3.24 11.78 1.13
N ALA A 33 4.36 12.03 0.45
CA ALA A 33 5.68 11.86 1.05
C ALA A 33 5.82 12.74 2.29
N ALA A 34 5.39 14.00 2.18
CA ALA A 34 5.45 14.91 3.31
C ALA A 34 4.57 14.41 4.46
N ARG A 35 3.38 13.93 4.13
CA ARG A 35 2.45 13.45 5.14
C ARG A 35 2.94 12.18 5.84
N LEU A 36 3.58 11.29 5.09
CA LEU A 36 4.04 10.03 5.63
C LEU A 36 5.49 10.08 6.16
N GLY A 37 6.10 11.25 6.07
CA GLY A 37 7.45 11.43 6.61
C GLY A 37 8.52 10.75 5.77
N THR A 38 8.40 10.81 4.45
CA THR A 38 9.35 10.16 3.56
C THR A 38 9.58 11.05 2.34
N VAL A 39 10.16 10.50 1.29
CA VAL A 39 10.45 11.22 0.06
C VAL A 39 9.61 10.67 -1.09
N ARG A 40 9.41 11.51 -2.09
CA ARG A 40 8.56 11.20 -3.23
C ARG A 40 8.95 9.91 -3.94
N GLU A 41 10.24 9.64 -4.06
CA GLU A 41 10.70 8.43 -4.73
C GLU A 41 10.25 7.16 -4.04
N LEU A 42 10.25 7.16 -2.72
CA LEU A 42 9.81 6.00 -1.96
C LEU A 42 8.30 5.79 -2.10
N ILE A 43 7.54 6.88 -2.20
CA ILE A 43 6.11 6.78 -2.45
C ILE A 43 5.87 6.15 -3.84
N ALA A 44 6.60 6.62 -4.85
CA ALA A 44 6.45 6.08 -6.20
C ALA A 44 6.78 4.59 -6.25
N ARG A 45 7.84 4.18 -5.56
CA ARG A 45 8.21 2.77 -5.49
C ARG A 45 7.15 1.94 -4.78
N ALA A 46 6.60 2.47 -3.71
CA ALA A 46 5.58 1.74 -2.96
C ALA A 46 4.34 1.52 -3.83
N PHE A 47 3.91 2.54 -4.56
CA PHE A 47 2.79 2.38 -5.49
C PHE A 47 3.11 1.32 -6.55
N SER A 48 4.30 1.38 -7.13
CA SER A 48 4.70 0.40 -8.14
C SER A 48 4.69 -1.02 -7.59
N GLU A 49 5.14 -1.18 -6.37
CA GLU A 49 5.19 -2.48 -5.74
C GLU A 49 3.77 -3.03 -5.52
N LEU A 50 2.87 -2.18 -5.05
CA LEU A 50 1.48 -2.59 -4.85
C LEU A 50 0.81 -2.95 -6.17
N GLU A 51 1.14 -2.24 -7.25
CA GLU A 51 0.63 -2.56 -8.57
C GLU A 51 1.17 -3.88 -9.08
N LYS A 52 2.47 -4.09 -8.92
CA LYS A 52 3.13 -5.31 -9.37
C LYS A 52 2.58 -6.55 -8.70
N THR A 53 2.28 -6.45 -7.43
CA THR A 53 1.80 -7.60 -6.66
C THR A 53 0.29 -7.78 -6.77
N GLY A 54 -0.38 -6.90 -7.52
CA GLY A 54 -1.82 -7.05 -7.77
C GLY A 54 -2.71 -6.58 -6.65
N VAL A 55 -2.15 -5.87 -5.68
CA VAL A 55 -2.96 -5.35 -4.56
C VAL A 55 -3.82 -4.20 -5.02
N ILE A 56 -3.27 -3.35 -5.89
CA ILE A 56 -4.00 -2.22 -6.46
C ILE A 56 -3.75 -2.14 -7.95
N SER A 57 -4.60 -1.37 -8.64
CA SER A 57 -4.28 -0.89 -9.98
C SER A 57 -4.53 0.61 -10.00
N ARG A 58 -3.96 1.29 -10.98
CA ARG A 58 -4.07 2.74 -11.06
C ARG A 58 -4.68 3.13 -12.39
N ASP A 59 -5.57 4.10 -12.33
CA ASP A 59 -6.22 4.65 -13.50
C ASP A 59 -6.24 6.16 -13.34
N ARG A 60 -5.26 6.82 -13.92
CA ARG A 60 -5.06 8.26 -13.81
C ARG A 60 -4.89 8.63 -12.33
N SER A 61 -5.81 9.42 -11.77
CA SER A 61 -5.73 9.82 -10.37
C SER A 61 -6.46 8.86 -9.44
N ARG A 62 -6.99 7.75 -9.97
CA ARG A 62 -7.74 6.80 -9.16
C ARG A 62 -6.90 5.58 -8.83
N VAL A 63 -7.09 5.08 -7.64
CA VAL A 63 -6.50 3.82 -7.21
C VAL A 63 -7.65 2.83 -7.01
N VAL A 64 -7.55 1.68 -7.65
CA VAL A 64 -8.55 0.63 -7.53
C VAL A 64 -7.96 -0.46 -6.63
N ILE A 65 -8.66 -0.76 -5.56
CA ILE A 65 -8.23 -1.81 -4.62
C ILE A 65 -8.62 -3.16 -5.21
N ARG A 66 -7.62 -3.95 -5.60
CA ARG A 66 -7.86 -5.26 -6.21
C ARG A 66 -7.90 -6.38 -5.19
N ASP A 67 -7.06 -6.27 -4.17
CA ASP A 67 -6.96 -7.31 -3.14
C ASP A 67 -7.06 -6.65 -1.77
N PRO A 68 -8.28 -6.42 -1.29
CA PRO A 68 -8.47 -5.71 -0.02
C PRO A 68 -7.92 -6.47 1.18
N ALA A 69 -7.95 -7.81 1.14
CA ALA A 69 -7.41 -8.59 2.24
C ALA A 69 -5.90 -8.39 2.36
N ARG A 70 -5.21 -8.37 1.22
CA ARG A 70 -3.78 -8.16 1.22
C ARG A 70 -3.42 -6.73 1.62
N LEU A 71 -4.23 -5.77 1.15
CA LEU A 71 -4.02 -4.38 1.55
C LEU A 71 -4.14 -4.24 3.06
N ALA A 72 -5.15 -4.84 3.66
CA ALA A 72 -5.34 -4.80 5.11
C ALA A 72 -4.18 -5.45 5.84
N ALA A 73 -3.68 -6.57 5.32
CA ALA A 73 -2.55 -7.26 5.92
C ALA A 73 -1.30 -6.40 5.88
N LEU A 74 -1.05 -5.75 4.75
CA LEU A 74 0.08 -4.84 4.60
C LEU A 74 -0.04 -3.65 5.55
N ALA A 75 -1.25 -3.13 5.72
CA ALA A 75 -1.49 -2.01 6.63
C ALA A 75 -1.19 -2.39 8.08
N ARG A 76 -1.36 -3.66 8.43
CA ARG A 76 -1.03 -4.15 9.77
C ARG A 76 0.44 -4.55 9.91
N GLY A 77 1.19 -4.53 8.82
CA GLY A 77 2.56 -4.98 8.85
C GLY A 77 2.70 -6.50 8.80
N ASP A 78 1.68 -7.19 8.33
CA ASP A 78 1.63 -8.65 8.30
C ASP A 78 2.00 -9.23 6.94
N ASP A 79 2.76 -8.51 6.15
CA ASP A 79 3.07 -8.97 4.82
C ASP A 79 4.17 -10.01 4.81
N ASP A 80 3.79 -11.24 4.74
CA ASP A 80 4.73 -12.34 4.70
C ASP A 80 5.55 -12.35 3.43
N ALA A 81 5.01 -11.82 2.37
CA ALA A 81 5.71 -11.82 1.10
C ALA A 81 6.96 -10.96 1.13
N THR A 82 6.94 -9.91 1.95
CA THR A 82 8.08 -9.03 2.04
C THR A 82 9.09 -9.50 3.05
N ARG A 83 8.67 -10.31 3.97
CA ARG A 83 9.58 -10.73 5.02
C ARG A 83 10.06 -12.12 4.83
N GLY A 84 9.32 -12.76 4.16
CA GLY A 84 9.62 -14.10 3.93
C GLY A 84 10.98 -14.29 3.44
N SER A 85 10.77 -13.68 3.81
CA SER A 85 11.53 -13.84 3.62
C SER A 85 12.31 -13.61 4.46
N ASP A 86 12.28 -13.31 5.10
CA ASP A 86 12.76 -13.07 5.90
C ASP A 86 12.79 -13.35 6.93
N ARG A 87 12.53 -13.48 7.26
CA ARG A 87 12.54 -13.64 8.22
C ARG A 87 12.81 -14.29 8.81
N VAL A 88 13.12 -14.46 8.74
CA VAL A 88 13.25 -14.83 9.28
C VAL A 88 13.75 -15.29 9.62
N THR A 89 14.01 -15.17 9.60
CA THR A 89 14.35 -15.20 9.97
C THR A 89 14.76 -15.40 10.46
N TYR A 90 15.02 -15.38 10.64
CA TYR A 90 15.25 -15.23 11.26
C TYR A 90 15.36 -15.63 11.93
N TYR A 91 15.42 -15.77 12.19
CA TYR A 91 15.40 -15.85 12.88
C TYR A 91 15.33 -16.53 13.22
N LYS A 92 15.35 -16.74 13.19
CA LYS A 92 15.19 -17.08 13.47
C LYS A 92 15.02 -17.33 13.62
N SER A 93 15.21 -17.47 13.60
CA SER A 93 14.98 -17.49 13.63
C SER A 93 14.87 -17.73 13.82
#